data_f7491779144edb85509b58b7b3029e74
#
_entry.id   f7491779144edb85509b58b7b3029e74
#
_cell.length_a   1.000
_cell.length_b   1.000
_cell.length_c   1.000
_cell.angle_alpha   90.00
_cell.angle_beta   90.00
_cell.angle_gamma   90.00
#
_symmetry.space_group_name_H-M   'P 1'
#
loop_
_entity.id
_entity.type
_entity.pdbx_description
1 polymer ?
#
loop_
_entity_poly.entity_id
_entity_poly.type
_entity_poly.pdbx_seq_one_letter_code
_entity_poly.pdbx_strand_id
1 'polypeptide(L)'
;FMNTGLLMEAKNAGQVIGVIAHETGHIAGGHLSRIQAALDKSSAQSIAAFILGGAAAVLGQGDLAQAIIIGGQTLGTNSFLRFTRTQENSADQAAMRLLEGTHQSAQGLYEFMAILEEQELVSPQYQDAYMRTHPVTRSRMTALRAHMANSAYSRTPVAPELQAIHRRLRAKLYAFLEPTSRTMRRYKKSDRSIEARYARAVAYHKSAKLDKALKTMSGLLTEHPKDPYFLELMGQILFESGRVRDSIPYYTAAVKVAPSSALIRGELAHAQIETNNPALLQSAISNLRAA
;
A
#
# COMPACT_ATOMS: atom_id res chain seq x y z
N PHE A 1 6.72 -3.24 -0.48
CA PHE A 1 5.96 -2.37 0.44
C PHE A 1 4.70 -1.88 -0.23
N MET A 2 3.56 -1.96 0.48
CA MET A 2 2.31 -1.36 -0.01
C MET A 2 2.14 0.03 0.60
N ASN A 3 2.11 1.05 -0.23
CA ASN A 3 1.87 2.42 0.21
C ASN A 3 0.37 2.76 0.20
N THR A 4 0.00 3.82 0.92
CA THR A 4 -1.40 4.27 1.02
C THR A 4 -1.94 4.80 -0.30
N GLY A 5 -1.09 5.38 -1.16
CA GLY A 5 -1.46 5.84 -2.50
C GLY A 5 -2.00 4.70 -3.35
N LEU A 6 -1.27 3.58 -3.41
CA LEU A 6 -1.69 2.38 -4.11
C LEU A 6 -3.08 1.88 -3.64
N LEU A 7 -3.27 1.81 -2.30
CA LEU A 7 -4.55 1.37 -1.73
C LEU A 7 -5.71 2.33 -2.04
N MET A 8 -5.42 3.61 -2.18
CA MET A 8 -6.41 4.63 -2.55
C MET A 8 -6.73 4.64 -4.04
N GLU A 9 -5.74 4.39 -4.90
CA GLU A 9 -5.90 4.33 -6.35
C GLU A 9 -6.58 3.03 -6.81
N ALA A 10 -6.32 1.91 -6.15
CA ALA A 10 -6.95 0.63 -6.48
C ALA A 10 -8.48 0.74 -6.42
N LYS A 11 -9.15 0.43 -7.54
CA LYS A 11 -10.61 0.55 -7.69
C LYS A 11 -11.39 -0.60 -7.08
N ASN A 12 -10.74 -1.77 -6.96
CA ASN A 12 -11.34 -3.00 -6.42
C ASN A 12 -10.29 -3.86 -5.71
N ALA A 13 -10.75 -4.84 -4.93
CA ALA A 13 -9.86 -5.72 -4.19
C ALA A 13 -8.98 -6.60 -5.09
N GLY A 14 -9.44 -6.94 -6.29
CA GLY A 14 -8.66 -7.73 -7.25
C GLY A 14 -7.38 -7.03 -7.67
N GLN A 15 -7.41 -5.70 -7.79
CA GLN A 15 -6.22 -4.91 -8.08
C GLN A 15 -5.20 -4.99 -6.95
N VAL A 16 -5.65 -4.88 -5.70
CA VAL A 16 -4.78 -5.03 -4.52
C VAL A 16 -4.20 -6.44 -4.43
N ILE A 17 -5.01 -7.48 -4.67
CA ILE A 17 -4.57 -8.88 -4.70
C ILE A 17 -3.51 -9.08 -5.78
N GLY A 18 -3.73 -8.55 -6.97
CA GLY A 18 -2.77 -8.60 -8.08
C GLY A 18 -1.43 -7.97 -7.70
N VAL A 19 -1.45 -6.79 -7.07
CA VAL A 19 -0.23 -6.13 -6.60
C VAL A 19 0.43 -6.92 -5.48
N ILE A 20 -0.31 -7.49 -4.52
CA ILE A 20 0.26 -8.35 -3.48
C ILE A 20 0.98 -9.55 -4.11
N ALA A 21 0.39 -10.19 -5.13
CA ALA A 21 1.02 -11.29 -5.83
C ALA A 21 2.32 -10.85 -6.52
N HIS A 22 2.34 -9.66 -7.14
CA HIS A 22 3.52 -9.08 -7.77
C HIS A 22 4.64 -8.77 -6.74
N GLU A 23 4.31 -8.10 -5.64
CA GLU A 23 5.26 -7.83 -4.55
C GLU A 23 5.82 -9.12 -3.93
N THR A 24 4.96 -10.14 -3.79
CA THR A 24 5.40 -11.48 -3.36
C THR A 24 6.37 -12.08 -4.35
N GLY A 25 6.18 -11.84 -5.65
CA GLY A 25 7.12 -12.22 -6.70
C GLY A 25 8.49 -11.58 -6.53
N HIS A 26 8.53 -10.28 -6.15
CA HIS A 26 9.80 -9.59 -5.82
C HIS A 26 10.50 -10.20 -4.61
N ILE A 27 9.76 -10.53 -3.56
CA ILE A 27 10.31 -11.17 -2.35
C ILE A 27 10.87 -12.55 -2.69
N ALA A 28 10.08 -13.39 -3.34
CA ALA A 28 10.47 -14.74 -3.74
C ALA A 28 11.68 -14.76 -4.69
N GLY A 29 11.78 -13.76 -5.57
CA GLY A 29 12.90 -13.55 -6.49
C GLY A 29 14.16 -12.99 -5.81
N GLY A 30 14.10 -12.54 -4.56
CA GLY A 30 15.21 -11.88 -3.88
C GLY A 30 15.64 -10.57 -4.59
N HIS A 31 14.69 -9.86 -5.20
CA HIS A 31 15.00 -8.71 -6.06
C HIS A 31 15.60 -7.55 -5.26
N LEU A 32 15.14 -7.33 -4.03
CA LEU A 32 15.63 -6.24 -3.17
C LEU A 32 17.12 -6.39 -2.83
N SER A 33 17.57 -7.61 -2.53
CA SER A 33 19.00 -7.88 -2.23
C SER A 33 19.90 -7.75 -3.46
N ARG A 34 19.35 -7.95 -4.66
CA ARG A 34 20.10 -7.84 -5.93
C ARG A 34 20.17 -6.42 -6.48
N ILE A 35 19.27 -5.53 -6.05
CA ILE A 35 19.26 -4.14 -6.52
C ILE A 35 20.55 -3.42 -6.15
N GLN A 36 21.07 -3.65 -4.93
CA GLN A 36 22.32 -3.02 -4.48
C GLN A 36 23.50 -3.45 -5.37
N ALA A 37 23.63 -4.75 -5.64
CA ALA A 37 24.67 -5.26 -6.54
C ALA A 37 24.56 -4.70 -7.96
N ALA A 38 23.33 -4.49 -8.47
CA ALA A 38 23.10 -3.90 -9.78
C ALA A 38 23.46 -2.40 -9.82
N LEU A 39 23.18 -1.66 -8.75
CA LEU A 39 23.58 -0.26 -8.58
C LEU A 39 25.11 -0.13 -8.50
N ASP A 40 25.77 -0.99 -7.72
CA ASP A 40 27.22 -1.03 -7.58
C ASP A 40 27.89 -1.28 -8.93
N LYS A 41 27.39 -2.25 -9.69
CA LYS A 41 27.88 -2.55 -11.05
C LYS A 41 27.67 -1.38 -12.03
N SER A 42 26.51 -0.75 -12.00
CA SER A 42 26.20 0.42 -12.84
C SER A 42 27.11 1.60 -12.50
N SER A 43 27.32 1.85 -11.20
CA SER A 43 28.22 2.90 -10.72
C SER A 43 29.68 2.62 -11.09
N ALA A 44 30.15 1.38 -10.96
CA ALA A 44 31.50 0.99 -11.35
C ALA A 44 31.77 1.22 -12.86
N GLN A 45 30.78 0.93 -13.72
CA GLN A 45 30.87 1.21 -15.16
C GLN A 45 30.99 2.71 -15.43
N SER A 46 30.23 3.54 -14.77
CA SER A 46 30.30 4.99 -14.92
C SER A 46 31.64 5.55 -14.40
N ILE A 47 32.12 5.08 -13.24
CA ILE A 47 33.40 5.47 -12.67
C ILE A 47 34.55 5.08 -13.60
N ALA A 48 34.55 3.85 -14.15
CA ALA A 48 35.56 3.41 -15.11
C ALA A 48 35.58 4.31 -16.35
N ALA A 49 34.42 4.71 -16.85
CA ALA A 49 34.33 5.64 -17.99
C ALA A 49 34.88 7.03 -17.65
N PHE A 50 34.65 7.54 -16.43
CA PHE A 50 35.23 8.80 -15.99
C PHE A 50 36.76 8.74 -15.90
N ILE A 51 37.33 7.64 -15.41
CA ILE A 51 38.79 7.45 -15.31
C ILE A 51 39.41 7.39 -16.72
N LEU A 52 38.82 6.56 -17.61
CA LEU A 52 39.31 6.41 -18.99
C LEU A 52 39.17 7.70 -19.80
N GLY A 53 38.02 8.37 -19.67
CA GLY A 53 37.79 9.68 -20.31
C GLY A 53 38.72 10.75 -19.78
N GLY A 54 38.96 10.80 -18.50
CA GLY A 54 39.93 11.70 -17.88
C GLY A 54 41.37 11.47 -18.42
N ALA A 55 41.77 10.20 -18.55
CA ALA A 55 43.10 9.87 -19.16
C ALA A 55 43.16 10.31 -20.64
N ALA A 56 42.12 10.13 -21.43
CA ALA A 56 42.04 10.58 -22.82
C ALA A 56 42.11 12.12 -22.92
N ALA A 57 41.47 12.83 -22.00
CA ALA A 57 41.52 14.31 -21.93
C ALA A 57 42.95 14.84 -21.63
N VAL A 58 43.69 14.19 -20.72
CA VAL A 58 45.07 14.54 -20.39
C VAL A 58 46.00 14.33 -21.59
N LEU A 59 45.70 13.35 -22.47
CA LEU A 59 46.41 13.09 -23.70
C LEU A 59 45.99 14.00 -24.87
N GLY A 60 45.22 15.04 -24.62
CA GLY A 60 44.78 16.03 -25.61
C GLY A 60 43.63 15.56 -26.53
N GLN A 61 43.01 14.44 -26.22
CA GLN A 61 41.93 13.86 -27.02
C GLN A 61 40.53 14.19 -26.40
N GLY A 62 40.18 15.46 -26.39
CA GLY A 62 38.98 15.98 -25.73
C GLY A 62 37.67 15.36 -26.24
N ASP A 63 37.51 15.20 -27.55
CA ASP A 63 36.31 14.61 -28.16
C ASP A 63 36.16 13.14 -27.78
N LEU A 64 37.26 12.38 -27.77
CA LEU A 64 37.27 10.99 -27.32
C LEU A 64 36.98 10.88 -25.83
N ALA A 65 37.50 11.75 -25.03
CA ALA A 65 37.24 11.82 -23.59
C ALA A 65 35.75 11.99 -23.31
N GLN A 66 35.11 12.94 -23.97
CA GLN A 66 33.68 13.20 -23.86
C GLN A 66 32.84 12.00 -24.32
N ALA A 67 33.20 11.39 -25.46
CA ALA A 67 32.52 10.20 -25.98
C ALA A 67 32.62 9.01 -25.01
N ILE A 68 33.76 8.77 -24.38
CA ILE A 68 33.94 7.69 -23.36
C ILE A 68 33.07 7.95 -22.12
N ILE A 69 33.07 9.17 -21.60
CA ILE A 69 32.30 9.52 -20.40
C ILE A 69 30.80 9.35 -20.65
N ILE A 70 30.27 9.93 -21.73
CA ILE A 70 28.84 9.83 -22.10
C ILE A 70 28.47 8.38 -22.40
N GLY A 71 29.30 7.67 -23.14
CA GLY A 71 29.08 6.25 -23.47
C GLY A 71 29.04 5.37 -22.22
N GLY A 72 29.94 5.56 -21.26
CA GLY A 72 29.96 4.80 -20.02
C GLY A 72 28.76 5.07 -19.11
N GLN A 73 28.33 6.31 -19.01
CA GLN A 73 27.10 6.68 -18.29
C GLN A 73 25.86 6.02 -18.94
N THR A 74 25.79 6.07 -20.26
CA THR A 74 24.69 5.44 -21.04
C THR A 74 24.68 3.93 -20.86
N LEU A 75 25.84 3.26 -20.88
CA LEU A 75 25.99 1.82 -20.66
C LEU A 75 25.56 1.44 -19.24
N GLY A 76 26.00 2.18 -18.22
CA GLY A 76 25.60 1.97 -16.82
C GLY A 76 24.10 2.08 -16.64
N THR A 77 23.52 3.18 -17.13
CA THR A 77 22.06 3.40 -17.07
C THR A 77 21.28 2.30 -17.80
N ASN A 78 21.68 1.94 -19.03
CA ASN A 78 21.02 0.89 -19.79
C ASN A 78 21.13 -0.49 -19.13
N SER A 79 22.26 -0.80 -18.51
CA SER A 79 22.44 -2.05 -17.73
C SER A 79 21.49 -2.10 -16.56
N PHE A 80 21.36 -1.02 -15.82
CA PHE A 80 20.44 -0.92 -14.68
C PHE A 80 18.97 -1.02 -15.13
N LEU A 81 18.59 -0.32 -16.18
CA LEU A 81 17.23 -0.39 -16.73
C LEU A 81 16.88 -1.80 -17.25
N ARG A 82 17.83 -2.50 -17.88
CA ARG A 82 17.63 -3.91 -18.27
C ARG A 82 17.44 -4.80 -17.06
N PHE A 83 18.27 -4.62 -16.03
CA PHE A 83 18.13 -5.36 -14.78
C PHE A 83 16.73 -5.15 -14.19
N THR A 84 16.29 -3.89 -14.04
CA THR A 84 14.97 -3.56 -13.51
C THR A 84 13.86 -4.22 -14.31
N ARG A 85 13.88 -4.11 -15.66
CA ARG A 85 12.88 -4.76 -16.52
C ARG A 85 12.85 -6.28 -16.36
N THR A 86 14.01 -6.91 -16.19
CA THR A 86 14.10 -8.36 -15.96
C THR A 86 13.47 -8.73 -14.61
N GLN A 87 13.72 -7.95 -13.56
CA GLN A 87 13.12 -8.18 -12.24
C GLN A 87 11.59 -8.01 -12.29
N GLU A 88 11.10 -6.97 -12.95
CA GLU A 88 9.66 -6.74 -13.12
C GLU A 88 8.98 -7.90 -13.87
N ASN A 89 9.56 -8.34 -14.99
CA ASN A 89 9.05 -9.50 -15.74
C ASN A 89 9.05 -10.79 -14.89
N SER A 90 10.10 -11.01 -14.07
CA SER A 90 10.19 -12.15 -13.16
C SER A 90 9.12 -12.08 -12.07
N ALA A 91 8.87 -10.90 -11.50
CA ALA A 91 7.82 -10.67 -10.51
C ALA A 91 6.42 -10.91 -11.10
N ASP A 92 6.17 -10.43 -12.33
CA ASP A 92 4.91 -10.68 -13.03
C ASP A 92 4.67 -12.19 -13.29
N GLN A 93 5.71 -12.90 -13.74
CA GLN A 93 5.61 -14.35 -13.94
C GLN A 93 5.33 -15.09 -12.62
N ALA A 94 5.94 -14.66 -11.52
CA ALA A 94 5.65 -15.19 -10.20
C ALA A 94 4.23 -14.85 -9.76
N ALA A 95 3.78 -13.61 -9.98
CA ALA A 95 2.41 -13.17 -9.67
C ALA A 95 1.37 -14.01 -10.42
N MET A 96 1.56 -14.21 -11.73
CA MET A 96 0.65 -15.05 -12.53
C MET A 96 0.58 -16.48 -12.00
N ARG A 97 1.72 -17.09 -11.61
CA ARG A 97 1.73 -18.43 -11.00
C ARG A 97 1.03 -18.48 -9.64
N LEU A 98 1.23 -17.45 -8.80
CA LEU A 98 0.58 -17.36 -7.49
C LEU A 98 -0.93 -17.21 -7.63
N LEU A 99 -1.39 -16.34 -8.53
CA LEU A 99 -2.81 -16.13 -8.80
C LEU A 99 -3.45 -17.39 -9.37
N GLU A 100 -2.80 -18.06 -10.31
CA GLU A 100 -3.27 -19.35 -10.86
C GLU A 100 -3.36 -20.42 -9.77
N GLY A 101 -2.32 -20.57 -8.95
CA GLY A 101 -2.28 -21.55 -7.84
C GLY A 101 -3.28 -21.28 -6.73
N THR A 102 -3.76 -20.04 -6.59
CA THR A 102 -4.81 -19.64 -5.64
C THR A 102 -6.18 -19.49 -6.28
N HIS A 103 -6.34 -19.90 -7.53
CA HIS A 103 -7.58 -19.83 -8.32
C HIS A 103 -8.14 -18.41 -8.46
N GLN A 104 -7.26 -17.41 -8.55
CA GLN A 104 -7.62 -16.02 -8.67
C GLN A 104 -7.29 -15.46 -10.05
N SER A 105 -8.05 -14.46 -10.48
CA SER A 105 -7.85 -13.81 -11.76
C SER A 105 -6.67 -12.84 -11.75
N ALA A 106 -5.85 -12.87 -12.80
CA ALA A 106 -4.82 -11.86 -13.06
C ALA A 106 -5.39 -10.53 -13.59
N GLN A 107 -6.71 -10.46 -13.84
CA GLN A 107 -7.39 -9.26 -14.35
C GLN A 107 -7.13 -8.03 -13.48
N GLY A 108 -7.14 -8.20 -12.13
CA GLY A 108 -6.88 -7.10 -11.22
C GLY A 108 -5.48 -6.50 -11.35
N LEU A 109 -4.45 -7.34 -11.52
CA LEU A 109 -3.09 -6.88 -11.78
C LEU A 109 -3.01 -6.12 -13.11
N TYR A 110 -3.60 -6.67 -14.16
CA TYR A 110 -3.65 -6.02 -15.47
C TYR A 110 -4.34 -4.66 -15.41
N GLU A 111 -5.51 -4.57 -14.76
CA GLU A 111 -6.25 -3.32 -14.60
C GLU A 111 -5.47 -2.28 -13.78
N PHE A 112 -4.76 -2.71 -12.75
CA PHE A 112 -3.95 -1.80 -11.95
C PHE A 112 -2.76 -1.26 -12.75
N MET A 113 -2.08 -2.11 -13.52
CA MET A 113 -1.03 -1.67 -14.45
C MET A 113 -1.56 -0.67 -15.49
N ALA A 114 -2.78 -0.87 -16.01
CA ALA A 114 -3.39 0.10 -16.93
C ALA A 114 -3.62 1.47 -16.27
N ILE A 115 -4.00 1.52 -14.98
CA ILE A 115 -4.09 2.78 -14.24
C ILE A 115 -2.71 3.46 -14.13
N LEU A 116 -1.66 2.69 -13.88
CA LEU A 116 -0.29 3.22 -13.82
C LEU A 116 0.21 3.71 -15.19
N GLU A 117 -0.12 3.00 -16.28
CA GLU A 117 0.23 3.40 -17.65
C GLU A 117 -0.39 4.77 -18.00
N GLU A 118 -1.65 5.03 -17.59
CA GLU A 118 -2.28 6.33 -17.75
C GLU A 118 -1.54 7.44 -16.99
N GLN A 119 -0.94 7.13 -15.84
CA GLN A 119 -0.18 8.09 -15.04
C GLN A 119 1.22 8.38 -15.62
N GLU A 120 1.79 7.52 -16.47
CA GLU A 120 3.07 7.79 -17.14
C GLU A 120 3.03 9.04 -18.03
N LEU A 121 1.85 9.45 -18.47
CA LEU A 121 1.64 10.68 -19.23
C LEU A 121 1.73 11.95 -18.38
N VAL A 122 1.77 11.81 -17.06
CA VAL A 122 1.87 12.92 -16.11
C VAL A 122 3.35 13.20 -15.80
N SER A 123 3.70 14.46 -15.60
CA SER A 123 5.08 14.86 -15.25
C SER A 123 5.61 14.08 -14.02
N PRO A 124 6.88 13.64 -14.01
CA PRO A 124 7.44 12.74 -12.98
C PRO A 124 7.25 13.19 -11.52
N GLN A 125 7.20 14.50 -11.28
CA GLN A 125 6.98 15.09 -9.95
C GLN A 125 5.58 14.83 -9.38
N TYR A 126 4.61 14.48 -10.23
CA TYR A 126 3.23 14.19 -9.86
C TYR A 126 2.89 12.70 -9.96
N GLN A 127 3.83 11.88 -10.43
CA GLN A 127 3.65 10.44 -10.53
C GLN A 127 3.68 9.77 -9.16
N ASP A 128 2.87 8.72 -8.98
CA ASP A 128 2.91 7.90 -7.77
C ASP A 128 4.29 7.26 -7.57
N ALA A 129 4.73 7.17 -6.31
CA ALA A 129 6.02 6.58 -5.97
C ALA A 129 6.14 5.12 -6.43
N TYR A 130 5.03 4.37 -6.41
CA TYR A 130 4.98 2.99 -6.86
C TYR A 130 5.29 2.87 -8.36
N MET A 131 4.73 3.76 -9.18
CA MET A 131 4.97 3.77 -10.62
C MET A 131 6.44 4.01 -10.98
N ARG A 132 7.12 4.90 -10.24
CA ARG A 132 8.55 5.19 -10.48
C ARG A 132 9.46 3.99 -10.20
N THR A 133 9.06 3.10 -9.29
CA THR A 133 9.81 1.88 -8.94
C THR A 133 9.41 0.67 -9.77
N HIS A 134 8.19 0.65 -10.33
CA HIS A 134 7.62 -0.46 -11.09
C HIS A 134 7.11 0.01 -12.48
N PRO A 135 8.01 0.36 -13.42
CA PRO A 135 7.62 0.89 -14.72
C PRO A 135 6.78 -0.12 -15.50
N VAL A 136 5.69 0.36 -16.06
CA VAL A 136 4.81 -0.44 -16.92
C VAL A 136 5.40 -0.47 -18.32
N THR A 137 5.52 -1.65 -18.92
CA THR A 137 5.96 -1.81 -20.28
C THR A 137 4.94 -2.58 -21.12
N ARG A 138 4.89 -2.31 -22.42
CA ARG A 138 4.00 -3.03 -23.34
C ARG A 138 4.21 -4.55 -23.28
N SER A 139 5.44 -5.01 -23.06
CA SER A 139 5.74 -6.44 -22.94
C SER A 139 5.10 -7.07 -21.72
N ARG A 140 5.08 -6.37 -20.56
CA ARG A 140 4.41 -6.80 -19.33
C ARG A 140 2.90 -6.91 -19.54
N MET A 141 2.29 -5.87 -20.11
CA MET A 141 0.86 -5.86 -20.44
C MET A 141 0.47 -6.98 -21.42
N THR A 142 1.32 -7.24 -22.42
CA THR A 142 1.10 -8.32 -23.39
C THR A 142 1.20 -9.70 -22.73
N ALA A 143 2.17 -9.92 -21.84
CA ALA A 143 2.32 -11.19 -21.12
C ALA A 143 1.11 -11.47 -20.23
N LEU A 144 0.62 -10.47 -19.49
CA LEU A 144 -0.59 -10.60 -18.68
C LEU A 144 -1.83 -10.92 -19.52
N ARG A 145 -2.02 -10.24 -20.67
CA ARG A 145 -3.13 -10.56 -21.60
C ARG A 145 -3.05 -11.99 -22.10
N ALA A 146 -1.87 -12.45 -22.50
CA ALA A 146 -1.65 -13.81 -22.98
C ALA A 146 -1.94 -14.85 -21.88
N HIS A 147 -1.51 -14.58 -20.65
CA HIS A 147 -1.85 -15.43 -19.50
C HIS A 147 -3.36 -15.49 -19.28
N MET A 148 -4.05 -14.35 -19.22
CA MET A 148 -5.50 -14.30 -19.02
C MET A 148 -6.29 -15.00 -20.13
N ALA A 149 -5.79 -14.97 -21.36
CA ALA A 149 -6.44 -15.67 -22.48
C ALA A 149 -6.42 -17.20 -22.32
N ASN A 150 -5.45 -17.74 -21.58
CA ASN A 150 -5.25 -19.18 -21.43
C ASN A 150 -5.60 -19.69 -20.02
N SER A 151 -5.75 -18.81 -19.02
CA SER A 151 -6.08 -19.19 -17.64
C SER A 151 -7.55 -19.57 -17.48
N ALA A 152 -7.79 -20.69 -16.82
CA ALA A 152 -9.14 -21.12 -16.42
C ALA A 152 -9.78 -20.15 -15.40
N TYR A 153 -8.95 -19.37 -14.69
CA TYR A 153 -9.38 -18.48 -13.61
C TYR A 153 -9.48 -17.00 -14.03
N SER A 154 -9.26 -16.69 -15.30
CA SER A 154 -9.29 -15.30 -15.80
C SER A 154 -10.59 -14.55 -15.51
N ARG A 155 -11.71 -15.26 -15.37
CA ARG A 155 -13.03 -14.69 -15.06
C ARG A 155 -13.51 -14.98 -13.63
N THR A 156 -12.65 -15.50 -12.76
CA THR A 156 -13.01 -15.76 -11.37
C THR A 156 -13.28 -14.44 -10.67
N PRO A 157 -14.47 -14.22 -10.11
CA PRO A 157 -14.78 -12.99 -9.39
C PRO A 157 -14.03 -12.96 -8.06
N VAL A 158 -13.66 -11.77 -7.63
CA VAL A 158 -13.13 -11.59 -6.27
C VAL A 158 -14.24 -11.80 -5.25
N ALA A 159 -13.93 -12.52 -4.16
CA ALA A 159 -14.87 -12.78 -3.09
C ALA A 159 -15.55 -11.49 -2.58
N PRO A 160 -16.89 -11.48 -2.44
CA PRO A 160 -17.64 -10.29 -2.01
C PRO A 160 -17.13 -9.70 -0.68
N GLU A 161 -16.67 -10.55 0.23
CA GLU A 161 -16.10 -10.17 1.52
C GLU A 161 -14.83 -9.33 1.35
N LEU A 162 -13.93 -9.73 0.45
CA LEU A 162 -12.70 -8.98 0.15
C LEU A 162 -13.02 -7.64 -0.51
N GLN A 163 -14.03 -7.61 -1.39
CA GLN A 163 -14.51 -6.35 -1.97
C GLN A 163 -15.08 -5.40 -0.90
N ALA A 164 -15.83 -5.92 0.06
CA ALA A 164 -16.37 -5.12 1.17
C ALA A 164 -15.25 -4.57 2.07
N ILE A 165 -14.27 -5.42 2.42
CA ILE A 165 -13.08 -5.02 3.19
C ILE A 165 -12.32 -3.91 2.45
N HIS A 166 -12.05 -4.07 1.17
CA HIS A 166 -11.34 -3.09 0.35
C HIS A 166 -12.08 -1.75 0.32
N ARG A 167 -13.38 -1.74 0.05
CA ARG A 167 -14.18 -0.50 0.04
C ARG A 167 -14.10 0.23 1.38
N ARG A 168 -14.23 -0.50 2.50
CA ARG A 168 -14.16 0.05 3.84
C ARG A 168 -12.76 0.57 4.17
N LEU A 169 -11.71 -0.18 3.86
CA LEU A 169 -10.32 0.24 4.04
C LEU A 169 -10.04 1.54 3.26
N ARG A 170 -10.43 1.58 1.99
CA ARG A 170 -10.27 2.76 1.15
C ARG A 170 -11.02 3.97 1.70
N ALA A 171 -12.22 3.77 2.23
CA ALA A 171 -13.00 4.84 2.87
C ALA A 171 -12.33 5.36 4.15
N LYS A 172 -11.78 4.46 4.98
CA LYS A 172 -10.99 4.82 6.18
C LYS A 172 -9.77 5.64 5.79
N LEU A 173 -8.93 5.13 4.90
CA LEU A 173 -7.72 5.82 4.42
C LEU A 173 -8.03 7.20 3.83
N TYR A 174 -9.02 7.27 2.95
CA TYR A 174 -9.43 8.54 2.35
C TYR A 174 -9.85 9.57 3.42
N ALA A 175 -10.62 9.13 4.41
CA ALA A 175 -11.11 10.02 5.46
C ALA A 175 -10.00 10.51 6.40
N PHE A 176 -9.00 9.68 6.68
CA PHE A 176 -7.84 10.07 7.50
C PHE A 176 -6.85 10.96 6.73
N LEU A 177 -6.56 10.64 5.48
CA LEU A 177 -5.52 11.30 4.69
C LEU A 177 -5.99 12.59 4.03
N GLU A 178 -7.23 12.62 3.55
CA GLU A 178 -7.78 13.77 2.85
C GLU A 178 -8.37 14.83 3.79
N PRO A 179 -8.43 16.10 3.35
CA PRO A 179 -9.16 17.14 4.07
C PRO A 179 -10.61 16.75 4.32
N THR A 180 -11.13 17.09 5.51
CA THR A 180 -12.51 16.78 5.91
C THR A 180 -13.56 17.25 4.88
N SER A 181 -13.35 18.41 4.25
CA SER A 181 -14.24 18.93 3.23
C SER A 181 -14.32 18.02 2.00
N ARG A 182 -13.20 17.42 1.57
CA ARG A 182 -13.17 16.45 0.47
C ARG A 182 -13.87 15.16 0.86
N THR A 183 -13.64 14.66 2.08
CA THR A 183 -14.31 13.47 2.61
C THR A 183 -15.82 13.65 2.63
N MET A 184 -16.31 14.79 3.13
CA MET A 184 -17.76 15.08 3.18
C MET A 184 -18.40 15.29 1.82
N ARG A 185 -17.66 15.76 0.80
CA ARG A 185 -18.14 15.85 -0.59
C ARG A 185 -18.24 14.47 -1.24
N ARG A 186 -17.24 13.61 -1.02
CA ARG A 186 -17.20 12.25 -1.59
C ARG A 186 -18.25 11.34 -0.95
N TYR A 187 -18.33 11.32 0.36
CA TYR A 187 -19.25 10.51 1.15
C TYR A 187 -20.42 11.34 1.66
N LYS A 188 -21.35 11.62 0.76
CA LYS A 188 -22.51 12.51 1.04
C LYS A 188 -23.37 11.93 2.17
N LYS A 189 -24.11 12.80 2.87
CA LYS A 189 -25.04 12.38 3.94
C LYS A 189 -26.18 11.48 3.44
N SER A 190 -26.56 11.59 2.18
CA SER A 190 -27.56 10.74 1.52
C SER A 190 -27.07 9.30 1.30
N ASP A 191 -25.75 9.11 1.22
CA ASP A 191 -25.14 7.78 1.12
C ASP A 191 -25.16 7.09 2.49
N ARG A 192 -25.93 6.01 2.59
CA ARG A 192 -26.12 5.22 3.81
C ARG A 192 -25.27 3.97 3.87
N SER A 193 -24.37 3.76 2.90
CA SER A 193 -23.44 2.63 2.93
C SER A 193 -22.55 2.65 4.19
N ILE A 194 -22.08 1.47 4.56
CA ILE A 194 -21.16 1.29 5.70
C ILE A 194 -19.92 2.17 5.49
N GLU A 195 -19.34 2.11 4.30
CA GLU A 195 -18.14 2.85 3.92
C GLU A 195 -18.32 4.37 4.09
N ALA A 196 -19.46 4.88 3.63
CA ALA A 196 -19.75 6.32 3.71
C ALA A 196 -20.00 6.78 5.14
N ARG A 197 -20.69 5.98 5.95
CA ARG A 197 -20.89 6.29 7.38
C ARG A 197 -19.57 6.23 8.14
N TYR A 198 -18.74 5.23 7.86
CA TYR A 198 -17.43 5.06 8.48
C TYR A 198 -16.50 6.25 8.15
N ALA A 199 -16.40 6.62 6.87
CA ALA A 199 -15.64 7.80 6.45
C ALA A 199 -16.15 9.10 7.09
N ARG A 200 -17.48 9.26 7.21
CA ARG A 200 -18.03 10.45 7.88
C ARG A 200 -17.78 10.47 9.39
N ALA A 201 -17.74 9.31 10.06
CA ALA A 201 -17.38 9.25 11.47
C ALA A 201 -15.96 9.76 11.70
N VAL A 202 -14.98 9.31 10.87
CA VAL A 202 -13.62 9.84 10.87
C VAL A 202 -13.60 11.34 10.58
N ALA A 203 -14.34 11.81 9.57
CA ALA A 203 -14.39 13.22 9.22
C ALA A 203 -14.99 14.09 10.34
N TYR A 204 -16.01 13.59 11.04
CA TYR A 204 -16.56 14.28 12.21
C TYR A 204 -15.56 14.34 13.35
N HIS A 205 -14.84 13.25 13.61
CA HIS A 205 -13.79 13.19 14.63
C HIS A 205 -12.68 14.22 14.31
N LYS A 206 -12.10 14.19 13.11
CA LYS A 206 -11.08 15.16 12.67
C LYS A 206 -11.55 16.63 12.72
N SER A 207 -12.86 16.86 12.72
CA SER A 207 -13.45 18.21 12.83
C SER A 207 -13.93 18.56 14.24
N ALA A 208 -13.51 17.81 15.26
CA ALA A 208 -13.92 17.98 16.67
C ALA A 208 -15.45 17.96 16.88
N LYS A 209 -16.20 17.29 15.99
CA LYS A 209 -17.67 17.12 16.10
C LYS A 209 -17.99 15.80 16.81
N LEU A 210 -17.57 15.69 18.07
CA LEU A 210 -17.59 14.46 18.86
C LEU A 210 -18.95 13.77 18.84
N ASP A 211 -20.04 14.48 19.18
CA ASP A 211 -21.39 13.88 19.24
C ASP A 211 -21.80 13.24 17.91
N LYS A 212 -21.45 13.89 16.78
CA LYS A 212 -21.76 13.35 15.45
C LYS A 212 -20.92 12.12 15.13
N ALA A 213 -19.65 12.11 15.53
CA ALA A 213 -18.77 10.96 15.36
C ALA A 213 -19.28 9.76 16.17
N LEU A 214 -19.53 9.95 17.47
CA LEU A 214 -20.04 8.91 18.38
C LEU A 214 -21.41 8.38 17.92
N LYS A 215 -22.35 9.26 17.56
CA LYS A 215 -23.67 8.86 17.06
C LYS A 215 -23.57 8.01 15.80
N THR A 216 -22.66 8.40 14.87
CA THR A 216 -22.46 7.65 13.62
C THR A 216 -21.86 6.28 13.91
N MET A 217 -20.86 6.19 14.79
CA MET A 217 -20.24 4.93 15.19
C MET A 217 -21.18 4.03 15.97
N SER A 218 -22.00 4.58 16.89
CA SER A 218 -23.03 3.81 17.60
C SER A 218 -24.02 3.16 16.63
N GLY A 219 -24.45 3.88 15.58
CA GLY A 219 -25.30 3.30 14.54
C GLY A 219 -24.64 2.15 13.78
N LEU A 220 -23.35 2.27 13.46
CA LEU A 220 -22.58 1.18 12.83
C LEU A 220 -22.43 -0.03 13.78
N LEU A 221 -22.16 0.20 15.06
CA LEU A 221 -22.02 -0.86 16.06
C LEU A 221 -23.34 -1.52 16.41
N THR A 222 -24.48 -0.83 16.29
CA THR A 222 -25.80 -1.45 16.44
C THR A 222 -26.04 -2.49 15.35
N GLU A 223 -25.64 -2.22 14.11
CA GLU A 223 -25.77 -3.13 12.98
C GLU A 223 -24.69 -4.23 12.97
N HIS A 224 -23.47 -3.88 13.42
CA HIS A 224 -22.29 -4.75 13.38
C HIS A 224 -21.57 -4.76 14.74
N PRO A 225 -22.17 -5.31 15.82
CA PRO A 225 -21.66 -5.18 17.19
C PRO A 225 -20.33 -5.89 17.45
N LYS A 226 -19.94 -6.81 16.57
CA LYS A 226 -18.69 -7.58 16.66
C LYS A 226 -17.67 -7.20 15.58
N ASP A 227 -17.83 -6.05 14.90
CA ASP A 227 -16.81 -5.60 13.96
C ASP A 227 -15.62 -5.00 14.72
N PRO A 228 -14.42 -5.61 14.66
CA PRO A 228 -13.28 -5.18 15.46
C PRO A 228 -12.80 -3.77 15.08
N TYR A 229 -12.95 -3.36 13.83
CA TYR A 229 -12.50 -2.06 13.34
C TYR A 229 -13.49 -0.93 13.67
N PHE A 230 -14.77 -1.26 13.85
CA PHE A 230 -15.74 -0.29 14.37
C PHE A 230 -15.58 -0.09 15.87
N LEU A 231 -15.31 -1.17 16.60
CA LEU A 231 -14.96 -1.11 18.01
C LEU A 231 -13.68 -0.32 18.21
N GLU A 232 -12.64 -0.61 17.43
CA GLU A 232 -11.35 0.13 17.48
C GLU A 232 -11.56 1.62 17.23
N LEU A 233 -12.26 2.01 16.16
CA LEU A 233 -12.48 3.43 15.86
C LEU A 233 -13.32 4.13 16.91
N MET A 234 -14.33 3.46 17.51
CA MET A 234 -15.09 4.03 18.63
C MET A 234 -14.16 4.28 19.82
N GLY A 235 -13.30 3.31 20.15
CA GLY A 235 -12.27 3.45 21.18
C GLY A 235 -11.34 4.62 20.89
N GLN A 236 -10.83 4.74 19.68
CA GLN A 236 -9.94 5.81 19.25
C GLN A 236 -10.60 7.20 19.41
N ILE A 237 -11.83 7.36 18.92
CA ILE A 237 -12.56 8.62 19.04
C ILE A 237 -12.74 9.04 20.51
N LEU A 238 -13.07 8.10 21.38
CA LEU A 238 -13.20 8.35 22.82
C LEU A 238 -11.84 8.70 23.45
N PHE A 239 -10.82 7.92 23.17
CA PHE A 239 -9.46 8.11 23.69
C PHE A 239 -8.91 9.49 23.33
N GLU A 240 -8.88 9.82 22.03
CA GLU A 240 -8.37 11.09 21.52
C GLU A 240 -9.22 12.31 21.93
N SER A 241 -10.46 12.08 22.38
CA SER A 241 -11.33 13.12 22.96
C SER A 241 -11.17 13.28 24.48
N GLY A 242 -10.15 12.65 25.09
CA GLY A 242 -9.89 12.69 26.53
C GLY A 242 -10.78 11.76 27.38
N ARG A 243 -11.67 10.98 26.75
CA ARG A 243 -12.55 10.01 27.42
C ARG A 243 -11.87 8.64 27.53
N VAL A 244 -10.65 8.65 28.07
CA VAL A 244 -9.76 7.48 28.11
C VAL A 244 -10.44 6.25 28.77
N ARG A 245 -11.09 6.43 29.92
CA ARG A 245 -11.75 5.31 30.62
C ARG A 245 -12.88 4.71 29.80
N ASP A 246 -13.62 5.53 29.04
CA ASP A 246 -14.74 5.09 28.21
C ASP A 246 -14.27 4.35 26.97
N SER A 247 -13.02 4.54 26.52
CA SER A 247 -12.45 3.86 25.36
C SER A 247 -12.12 2.38 25.63
N ILE A 248 -11.73 2.04 26.88
CA ILE A 248 -11.23 0.70 27.26
C ILE A 248 -12.24 -0.42 26.95
N PRO A 249 -13.54 -0.31 27.27
CA PRO A 249 -14.50 -1.35 26.94
C PRO A 249 -14.55 -1.66 25.43
N TYR A 250 -14.43 -0.65 24.58
CA TYR A 250 -14.46 -0.82 23.11
C TYR A 250 -13.19 -1.48 22.61
N TYR A 251 -12.02 -1.04 23.03
CA TYR A 251 -10.76 -1.69 22.68
C TYR A 251 -10.69 -3.13 23.22
N THR A 252 -11.18 -3.38 24.45
CA THR A 252 -11.25 -4.73 25.01
C THR A 252 -12.14 -5.64 24.16
N ALA A 253 -13.30 -5.13 23.74
CA ALA A 253 -14.19 -5.87 22.84
C ALA A 253 -13.53 -6.11 21.48
N ALA A 254 -12.79 -5.15 20.94
CA ALA A 254 -12.07 -5.29 19.69
C ALA A 254 -10.97 -6.36 19.77
N VAL A 255 -10.16 -6.38 20.85
CA VAL A 255 -9.15 -7.43 21.11
C VAL A 255 -9.79 -8.81 21.23
N LYS A 256 -10.96 -8.91 21.87
CA LYS A 256 -11.67 -10.19 22.01
C LYS A 256 -12.09 -10.77 20.66
N VAL A 257 -12.46 -9.92 19.70
CA VAL A 257 -12.88 -10.34 18.36
C VAL A 257 -11.67 -10.56 17.45
N ALA A 258 -10.62 -9.75 17.56
CA ALA A 258 -9.40 -9.83 16.74
C ALA A 258 -8.15 -10.00 17.64
N PRO A 259 -7.99 -11.15 18.30
CA PRO A 259 -6.92 -11.35 19.31
C PRO A 259 -5.50 -11.36 18.73
N SER A 260 -5.33 -11.56 17.46
CA SER A 260 -4.03 -11.52 16.76
C SER A 260 -3.65 -10.13 16.20
N SER A 261 -4.52 -9.13 16.40
CA SER A 261 -4.23 -7.77 15.92
C SER A 261 -3.28 -7.05 16.88
N ALA A 262 -2.01 -6.97 16.50
CA ALA A 262 -0.98 -6.23 17.26
C ALA A 262 -1.39 -4.75 17.47
N LEU A 263 -1.90 -4.10 16.42
CA LEU A 263 -2.34 -2.71 16.49
C LEU A 263 -3.42 -2.51 17.57
N ILE A 264 -4.51 -3.29 17.54
CA ILE A 264 -5.63 -3.14 18.47
C ILE A 264 -5.20 -3.45 19.90
N ARG A 265 -4.30 -4.43 20.09
CA ARG A 265 -3.71 -4.70 21.42
C ARG A 265 -2.85 -3.55 21.92
N GLY A 266 -2.05 -2.96 21.06
CA GLY A 266 -1.25 -1.77 21.37
C GLY A 266 -2.11 -0.59 21.82
N GLU A 267 -3.20 -0.31 21.10
CA GLU A 267 -4.16 0.75 21.45
C GLU A 267 -4.85 0.49 22.81
N LEU A 268 -5.27 -0.77 23.08
CA LEU A 268 -5.81 -1.14 24.37
C LEU A 268 -4.80 -0.91 25.49
N ALA A 269 -3.57 -1.36 25.32
CA ALA A 269 -2.52 -1.19 26.32
C ALA A 269 -2.21 0.29 26.56
N HIS A 270 -2.15 1.10 25.51
CA HIS A 270 -1.96 2.53 25.63
C HIS A 270 -3.09 3.18 26.43
N ALA A 271 -4.34 2.88 26.11
CA ALA A 271 -5.48 3.40 26.85
C ALA A 271 -5.47 2.96 28.34
N GLN A 272 -5.05 1.72 28.62
CA GLN A 272 -4.93 1.21 29.99
C GLN A 272 -3.84 1.96 30.78
N ILE A 273 -2.69 2.25 30.19
CA ILE A 273 -1.58 3.01 30.82
C ILE A 273 -2.01 4.43 31.10
N GLU A 274 -2.65 5.11 30.15
CA GLU A 274 -3.10 6.49 30.27
C GLU A 274 -4.14 6.70 31.39
N THR A 275 -4.80 5.64 31.87
CA THR A 275 -5.70 5.77 33.06
C THR A 275 -4.96 6.02 34.36
N ASN A 276 -3.65 5.81 34.41
CA ASN A 276 -2.81 5.80 35.60
C ASN A 276 -3.38 4.87 36.74
N ASN A 277 -4.09 3.79 36.36
CA ASN A 277 -4.65 2.81 37.27
C ASN A 277 -3.72 1.59 37.38
N PRO A 278 -3.06 1.37 38.54
CA PRO A 278 -2.17 0.23 38.77
C PRO A 278 -2.82 -1.13 38.48
N ALA A 279 -4.14 -1.27 38.69
CA ALA A 279 -4.85 -2.51 38.46
C ALA A 279 -4.91 -2.91 36.98
N LEU A 280 -4.74 -1.95 36.08
CA LEU A 280 -4.72 -2.20 34.62
C LEU A 280 -3.32 -2.42 34.02
N LEU A 281 -2.27 -2.14 34.80
CA LEU A 281 -0.89 -2.19 34.30
C LEU A 281 -0.49 -3.61 33.88
N GLN A 282 -0.85 -4.62 34.64
CA GLN A 282 -0.53 -6.01 34.30
C GLN A 282 -1.23 -6.44 33.00
N SER A 283 -2.45 -6.00 32.78
CA SER A 283 -3.19 -6.24 31.53
C SER A 283 -2.56 -5.51 30.36
N ALA A 284 -2.11 -4.26 30.56
CA ALA A 284 -1.41 -3.50 29.52
C ALA A 284 -0.10 -4.19 29.09
N ILE A 285 0.72 -4.65 30.05
CA ILE A 285 1.95 -5.40 29.78
C ILE A 285 1.65 -6.68 28.99
N SER A 286 0.61 -7.42 29.37
CA SER A 286 0.19 -8.63 28.66
C SER A 286 -0.21 -8.34 27.22
N ASN A 287 -0.96 -7.27 26.97
CA ASN A 287 -1.35 -6.86 25.63
C ASN A 287 -0.13 -6.44 24.77
N LEU A 288 0.82 -5.68 25.33
CA LEU A 288 2.04 -5.28 24.62
C LEU A 288 2.96 -6.46 24.28
N ARG A 289 3.03 -7.47 25.17
CA ARG A 289 3.82 -8.69 24.88
C ARG A 289 3.20 -9.56 23.80
N ALA A 290 1.87 -9.48 23.65
CA ALA A 290 1.13 -10.26 22.67
C ALA A 290 0.89 -9.50 21.34
N ALA A 291 1.27 -8.22 21.28
CA ALA A 291 1.27 -7.39 20.08
C ALA A 291 2.56 -7.58 19.26
#